data_8e056090d625b276c48e5f6d911237e0
#
_entry.id   8e056090d625b276c48e5f6d911237e0
#
_cell.length_a   1.000
_cell.length_b   1.000
_cell.length_c   1.000
_cell.angle_alpha   90.00
_cell.angle_beta   90.00
_cell.angle_gamma   90.00
#
_symmetry.space_group_name_H-M   'P 1'
#
loop_
_entity.id
_entity.type
_entity.pdbx_description
1 polymer ?
#
loop_
_entity_poly.entity_id
_entity_poly.type
_entity_poly.pdbx_seq_one_letter_code
_entity_poly.pdbx_strand_id
1 'polypeptide(L)'
;MTGPLTPEDPTPQPLHQPGGDAEQAERTVMEVLRWYNARLTEARERGLDTETVDGLRAARDQAVDDLDRLEDADEDDTVQIAVAYAARLKELGAS
;
A
#
# COMPACT_ATOMS: atom_id res chain seq x y z
N MET A 1 36.40 -10.09 23.23
CA MET A 1 36.02 -9.85 22.86
C MET A 1 35.28 -9.57 22.41
N THR A 2 35.20 -9.28 22.67
CA THR A 2 34.51 -8.95 22.25
C THR A 2 33.78 -8.78 21.58
N GLY A 3 33.56 -8.65 21.68
CA GLY A 3 32.86 -8.32 21.05
C GLY A 3 32.16 -7.96 20.69
N PRO A 4 32.10 -7.63 20.99
CA PRO A 4 31.30 -7.22 20.59
C PRO A 4 30.70 -6.86 19.94
N LEU A 5 30.96 -6.64 20.14
CA LEU A 5 30.44 -6.29 19.54
C LEU A 5 29.67 -6.20 18.89
N THR A 6 29.60 -6.16 19.16
CA THR A 6 28.87 -6.01 18.57
C THR A 6 28.06 -5.84 18.03
N PRO A 7 27.95 -5.84 18.28
CA PRO A 7 27.05 -5.59 17.69
C PRO A 7 26.26 -5.14 17.22
N GLU A 8 26.34 -4.68 17.51
CA GLU A 8 25.63 -4.27 17.07
C GLU A 8 25.01 -3.95 16.37
N ASP A 9 25.21 -3.75 16.54
CA ASP A 9 24.63 -3.44 15.91
C ASP A 9 23.98 -3.37 15.19
N PRO A 10 24.07 -3.43 15.24
CA PRO A 10 23.47 -3.21 14.52
C PRO A 10 22.46 -3.15 14.08
N THR A 11 22.53 -2.78 14.18
CA THR A 11 21.69 -2.81 14.03
C THR A 11 20.60 -2.63 13.36
N PRO A 12 20.16 -2.63 13.29
CA PRO A 12 18.77 -2.72 12.92
C PRO A 12 18.14 -1.43 12.59
N GLN A 13 18.77 -0.47 12.78
CA GLN A 13 18.27 0.83 12.52
C GLN A 13 17.77 1.08 11.14
N PRO A 14 18.08 0.31 10.16
CA PRO A 14 17.55 0.49 8.83
C PRO A 14 16.04 0.56 8.79
N LEU A 15 15.40 0.02 9.79
CA LEU A 15 13.95 0.02 9.85
C LEU A 15 13.36 1.42 9.96
N HIS A 16 14.16 2.37 10.34
CA HIS A 16 13.67 3.71 10.59
C HIS A 16 14.07 4.73 9.54
N GLN A 17 14.49 4.26 8.40
CA GLN A 17 14.83 5.17 7.32
C GLN A 17 13.56 5.84 6.82
N PRO A 18 13.51 7.17 6.80
CA PRO A 18 12.30 7.86 6.38
C PRO A 18 11.85 7.49 4.98
N GLY A 19 12.80 7.40 4.06
CA GLY A 19 12.47 7.04 2.70
C GLY A 19 11.89 5.65 2.61
N GLY A 20 12.34 4.74 3.47
CA GLY A 20 11.88 3.37 3.46
C GLY A 20 10.41 3.24 3.80
N ASP A 21 9.94 4.04 4.76
CA ASP A 21 8.53 3.99 5.15
C ASP A 21 7.64 4.49 4.03
N ALA A 22 8.04 5.57 3.38
CA ALA A 22 7.26 6.13 2.28
C ALA A 22 7.24 5.16 1.10
N GLU A 23 8.37 4.54 0.80
CA GLU A 23 8.44 3.58 -0.28
C GLU A 23 7.59 2.35 0.00
N GLN A 24 7.60 1.91 1.24
CA GLN A 24 6.79 0.77 1.64
C GLN A 24 5.31 1.07 1.47
N ALA A 25 4.88 2.26 1.90
CA ALA A 25 3.49 2.67 1.77
C ALA A 25 3.11 2.76 0.30
N GLU A 26 3.96 3.36 -0.52
CA GLU A 26 3.70 3.49 -1.94
C GLU A 26 3.53 2.12 -2.59
N ARG A 27 4.41 1.20 -2.26
CA ARG A 27 4.36 -0.14 -2.83
C ARG A 27 3.06 -0.84 -2.48
N THR A 28 2.65 -0.70 -1.21
CA THR A 28 1.41 -1.34 -0.75
C THR A 28 0.20 -0.76 -1.47
N VAL A 29 0.13 0.56 -1.59
CA VAL A 29 -0.98 1.19 -2.28
C VAL A 29 -1.00 0.77 -3.75
N MET A 30 0.15 0.69 -4.38
CA MET A 30 0.22 0.27 -5.77
C MET A 30 -0.23 -1.16 -5.98
N GLU A 31 0.03 -2.04 -5.02
CA GLU A 31 -0.45 -3.40 -5.12
C GLU A 31 -1.96 -3.47 -5.06
N VAL A 32 -2.55 -2.68 -4.17
CA VAL A 32 -4.00 -2.59 -4.07
C VAL A 32 -4.57 -2.03 -5.37
N LEU A 33 -3.92 -1.01 -5.91
CA LEU A 33 -4.34 -0.37 -7.15
C LEU A 33 -4.33 -1.37 -8.31
N ARG A 34 -3.28 -2.18 -8.40
CA ARG A 34 -3.20 -3.21 -9.45
C ARG A 34 -4.34 -4.21 -9.31
N TRP A 35 -4.67 -4.56 -8.08
CA TRP A 35 -5.77 -5.48 -7.83
C TRP A 35 -7.08 -4.90 -8.38
N TYR A 36 -7.36 -3.64 -8.07
CA TYR A 36 -8.59 -3.01 -8.58
C TYR A 36 -8.60 -2.92 -10.09
N ASN A 37 -7.47 -2.57 -10.69
CA ASN A 37 -7.39 -2.47 -12.15
C ASN A 37 -7.63 -3.82 -12.81
N ALA A 38 -7.07 -4.89 -12.24
CA ALA A 38 -7.28 -6.23 -12.77
C ALA A 38 -8.76 -6.63 -12.66
N ARG A 39 -9.39 -6.29 -11.53
CA ARG A 39 -10.81 -6.60 -11.36
C ARG A 39 -11.70 -5.79 -12.29
N LEU A 40 -11.32 -4.55 -12.55
CA LEU A 40 -12.08 -3.73 -13.49
C LEU A 40 -12.01 -4.29 -14.90
N THR A 41 -10.83 -4.74 -15.31
CA THR A 41 -10.67 -5.37 -16.62
C THR A 41 -11.54 -6.62 -16.70
N GLU A 42 -11.48 -7.46 -15.68
CA GLU A 42 -12.27 -8.67 -15.64
C GLU A 42 -13.76 -8.37 -15.65
N ALA A 43 -14.18 -7.34 -14.93
CA ALA A 43 -15.58 -6.96 -14.86
C ALA A 43 -16.10 -6.54 -16.21
N ARG A 44 -15.29 -5.79 -16.97
CA ARG A 44 -15.68 -5.40 -18.32
C ARG A 44 -15.82 -6.61 -19.24
N GLU A 45 -14.85 -7.51 -19.15
CA GLU A 45 -14.86 -8.69 -20.01
C GLU A 45 -16.05 -9.59 -19.72
N ARG A 46 -16.45 -9.65 -18.46
CA ARG A 46 -17.54 -10.52 -18.04
C ARG A 46 -18.89 -9.84 -18.08
N GLY A 47 -18.90 -8.54 -18.33
CA GLY A 47 -20.14 -7.80 -18.39
C GLY A 47 -20.85 -7.69 -17.06
N LEU A 48 -20.08 -7.48 -15.99
CA LEU A 48 -20.66 -7.30 -14.68
C LEU A 48 -21.50 -6.04 -14.62
N ASP A 49 -22.42 -6.01 -13.65
CA ASP A 49 -23.34 -4.89 -13.55
C ASP A 49 -22.64 -3.58 -13.26
N THR A 50 -23.31 -2.50 -13.61
CA THR A 50 -22.77 -1.16 -13.50
C THR A 50 -22.43 -0.82 -12.06
N GLU A 51 -23.24 -1.25 -11.12
CA GLU A 51 -23.02 -0.95 -9.71
C GLU A 51 -21.69 -1.53 -9.21
N THR A 52 -21.41 -2.77 -9.59
CA THR A 52 -20.16 -3.42 -9.21
C THR A 52 -18.98 -2.68 -9.84
N VAL A 53 -19.09 -2.34 -11.10
CA VAL A 53 -18.03 -1.63 -11.83
C VAL A 53 -17.80 -0.25 -11.21
N ASP A 54 -18.85 0.46 -10.88
CA ASP A 54 -18.74 1.78 -10.28
C ASP A 54 -18.08 1.71 -8.91
N GLY A 55 -18.40 0.70 -8.12
CA GLY A 55 -17.77 0.50 -6.83
C GLY A 55 -16.28 0.26 -6.93
N LEU A 56 -15.88 -0.59 -7.88
CA LEU A 56 -14.47 -0.86 -8.12
C LEU A 56 -13.74 0.39 -8.61
N ARG A 57 -14.40 1.15 -9.49
CA ARG A 57 -13.79 2.37 -10.01
C ARG A 57 -13.61 3.41 -8.92
N ALA A 58 -14.59 3.57 -8.05
CA ALA A 58 -14.50 4.52 -6.95
C ALA A 58 -13.36 4.14 -6.00
N ALA A 59 -13.23 2.85 -5.70
CA ALA A 59 -12.16 2.37 -4.83
C ALA A 59 -10.80 2.58 -5.49
N ARG A 60 -10.71 2.32 -6.79
CA ARG A 60 -9.47 2.54 -7.54
C ARG A 60 -9.09 4.01 -7.52
N ASP A 61 -10.06 4.91 -7.74
CA ASP A 61 -9.79 6.34 -7.76
C ASP A 61 -9.34 6.83 -6.39
N GLN A 62 -9.92 6.28 -5.33
CA GLN A 62 -9.48 6.62 -3.98
C GLN A 62 -8.02 6.20 -3.76
N ALA A 63 -7.65 5.03 -4.25
CA ALA A 63 -6.28 4.56 -4.12
C ALA A 63 -5.30 5.47 -4.87
N VAL A 64 -5.70 5.96 -6.04
CA VAL A 64 -4.87 6.91 -6.79
C VAL A 64 -4.68 8.19 -6.00
N ASP A 65 -5.76 8.70 -5.40
CA ASP A 65 -5.68 9.91 -4.58
C ASP A 65 -4.76 9.72 -3.39
N ASP A 66 -4.86 8.58 -2.74
CA ASP A 66 -4.02 8.30 -1.58
C ASP A 66 -2.56 8.14 -1.97
N LEU A 67 -2.32 7.56 -3.14
CA LEU A 67 -0.96 7.45 -3.66
C LEU A 67 -0.36 8.84 -3.89
N ASP A 68 -1.15 9.76 -4.45
CA ASP A 68 -0.70 11.13 -4.66
C ASP A 68 -0.44 11.82 -3.33
N ARG A 69 -1.27 11.57 -2.34
CA ARG A 69 -1.11 12.18 -1.02
C ARG A 69 0.19 11.76 -0.34
N LEU A 70 0.69 10.59 -0.66
CA LEU A 70 1.94 10.13 -0.06
C LEU A 70 3.12 11.03 -0.39
N GLU A 71 3.07 11.75 -1.51
CA GLU A 71 4.16 12.63 -1.90
C GLU A 71 4.34 13.77 -0.92
N ASP A 72 3.24 14.26 -0.33
CA ASP A 72 3.27 15.38 0.60
C ASP A 72 2.93 14.96 2.02
N ALA A 73 2.75 13.69 2.27
CA ALA A 73 2.33 13.21 3.57
C ALA A 73 3.45 13.34 4.59
N ASP A 74 3.07 13.72 5.81
CA ASP A 74 4.05 13.67 6.89
C ASP A 74 4.16 12.22 7.37
N GLU A 75 4.98 12.01 8.39
CA GLU A 75 5.26 10.67 8.86
C GLU A 75 4.00 9.97 9.37
N ASP A 76 3.18 10.70 10.11
CA ASP A 76 1.96 10.12 10.65
C ASP A 76 0.98 9.72 9.56
N ASP A 77 0.80 10.58 8.57
CA ASP A 77 -0.09 10.30 7.46
C ASP A 77 0.41 9.12 6.65
N THR A 78 1.72 9.07 6.44
CA THR A 78 2.34 7.96 5.70
C THR A 78 2.06 6.64 6.40
N VAL A 79 2.22 6.62 7.72
CA VAL A 79 1.97 5.39 8.49
C VAL A 79 0.49 5.01 8.41
N GLN A 80 -0.39 5.99 8.54
CA GLN A 80 -1.83 5.70 8.48
C GLN A 80 -2.23 5.11 7.15
N ILE A 81 -1.72 5.68 6.07
CA ILE A 81 -2.02 5.17 4.72
C ILE A 81 -1.44 3.76 4.57
N ALA A 82 -0.21 3.56 5.02
CA ALA A 82 0.44 2.26 4.92
C ALA A 82 -0.35 1.19 5.65
N VAL A 83 -0.77 1.49 6.88
CA VAL A 83 -1.51 0.53 7.70
C VAL A 83 -2.87 0.22 7.08
N ALA A 84 -3.57 1.26 6.63
CA ALA A 84 -4.89 1.08 6.04
C ALA A 84 -4.83 0.22 4.79
N TYR A 85 -3.85 0.47 3.94
CA TYR A 85 -3.75 -0.27 2.68
C TYR A 85 -3.16 -1.66 2.87
N ALA A 86 -2.30 -1.85 3.87
CA ALA A 86 -1.82 -3.19 4.20
C ALA A 86 -2.99 -4.06 4.66
N ALA A 87 -3.87 -3.50 5.47
CA ALA A 87 -5.06 -4.22 5.93
C ALA A 87 -5.98 -4.53 4.75
N ARG A 88 -6.14 -3.55 3.85
CA ARG A 88 -6.98 -3.74 2.67
C ARG A 88 -6.42 -4.83 1.77
N LEU A 89 -5.11 -4.79 1.53
CA LEU A 89 -4.46 -5.79 0.70
C LEU A 89 -4.65 -7.20 1.27
N LYS A 90 -4.56 -7.31 2.58
CA LYS A 90 -4.76 -8.59 3.24
C LYS A 90 -6.19 -9.08 3.03
N GLU A 91 -7.17 -8.19 3.15
CA GLU A 91 -8.57 -8.55 2.92
C GLU A 91 -8.78 -9.00 1.48
N LEU A 92 -8.20 -8.29 0.53
CA LEU A 92 -8.36 -8.64 -0.88
C LEU A 92 -7.69 -9.96 -1.19
N GLY A 93 -6.54 -10.20 -0.58
CA GLY A 93 -5.81 -11.44 -0.79
C GLY A 93 -6.48 -12.64 -0.15
N ALA A 94 -7.25 -12.41 0.90
CA ALA A 94 -7.96 -13.49 1.57
C ALA A 94 -9.20 -13.92 0.78
N SER A 95 -9.62 -13.09 -0.14
CA SER A 95 -10.78 -13.41 -0.99
C SER A 95 -10.39 -14.36 -2.12
#